data_ac8e0ccf839f5e5796925ff766f5be71
#
_entry.id   ac8e0ccf839f5e5796925ff766f5be71
#
_cell.length_a   1.000
_cell.length_b   1.000
_cell.length_c   1.000
_cell.angle_alpha   90.00
_cell.angle_beta   90.00
_cell.angle_gamma   90.00
#
_symmetry.space_group_name_H-M   'P 1'
#
loop_
_entity.id
_entity.type
_entity.pdbx_description
1 polymer ?
#
loop_
_entity_poly.entity_id
_entity_poly.type
_entity_poly.pdbx_seq_one_letter_code
_entity_poly.pdbx_strand_id
1 'polypeptide(L)'
;SPGSACLTRRSRGPALLTAVVLTASVAMNGCSTSSDQAVPAQSPTPSASASVGGSQDVHFTVGYAGDVLMHMPVMESTPAGSGDITANIAAETPWVEGLDLALCGMEVPVAPDGVYSGYPAFGTSTEVVAALARSGWDGCATASNHAADRGESGVVATLDALDAHGMGHAGTYRSRQDASVPFALYELERGGRTVTVAQISTTMDLNGLEDPTGYSVSLNDVGAITKAAKSARAAGADLVFVHSQLGEEYETTPNDAQVSYAQALADTGQVDILFGAHPHVPQPAEKLSGGVGGKGMWVSYSAGSYISNQDEECCAPLSDVGQLV
;
A
#
# COMPACT_ATOMS: atom_id res chain seq x y z
N SER A 1 -16.09 -11.73 -19.73
CA SER A 1 -15.90 -10.79 -18.62
C SER A 1 -14.46 -10.91 -18.19
N PRO A 2 -13.60 -9.91 -18.36
CA PRO A 2 -12.32 -9.88 -17.70
C PRO A 2 -12.58 -9.47 -16.24
N GLY A 3 -12.37 -10.39 -15.32
CA GLY A 3 -12.45 -10.11 -13.91
C GLY A 3 -11.27 -9.22 -13.50
N SER A 4 -11.55 -8.11 -12.82
CA SER A 4 -10.56 -7.50 -11.92
C SER A 4 -10.00 -8.60 -11.05
N ALA A 5 -8.70 -8.86 -11.11
CA ALA A 5 -8.07 -9.80 -10.21
C ALA A 5 -8.11 -9.18 -8.82
N CYS A 6 -9.00 -9.68 -7.98
CA CYS A 6 -9.04 -9.34 -6.56
C CYS A 6 -7.93 -10.15 -5.89
N LEU A 7 -6.97 -9.46 -5.31
CA LEU A 7 -5.86 -10.08 -4.60
C LEU A 7 -6.27 -10.34 -3.16
N THR A 8 -6.43 -11.62 -2.80
CA THR A 8 -6.70 -12.01 -1.42
C THR A 8 -5.39 -12.27 -0.68
N ARG A 9 -5.10 -11.44 0.32
CA ARG A 9 -4.00 -11.69 1.25
C ARG A 9 -4.49 -12.60 2.38
N ARG A 10 -3.96 -13.82 2.46
CA ARG A 10 -4.17 -14.65 3.65
C ARG A 10 -3.41 -14.02 4.82
N SER A 11 -4.13 -13.78 5.94
CA SER A 11 -3.51 -13.30 7.18
C SER A 11 -2.35 -14.22 7.56
N ARG A 12 -1.15 -13.66 7.64
CA ARG A 12 -0.01 -14.33 8.29
C ARG A 12 -0.29 -14.32 9.78
N GLY A 13 -0.94 -15.36 10.30
CA GLY A 13 -1.11 -15.55 11.74
C GLY A 13 0.24 -15.72 12.41
N PRO A 14 0.40 -15.24 13.66
CA PRO A 14 1.63 -15.48 14.40
C PRO A 14 1.85 -16.97 14.55
N ALA A 15 3.02 -17.47 14.18
CA ALA A 15 3.43 -18.84 14.43
C ALA A 15 3.49 -19.06 15.95
N LEU A 16 2.47 -19.73 16.51
CA LEU A 16 2.51 -20.19 17.90
C LEU A 16 3.54 -21.33 17.99
N LEU A 17 4.68 -21.01 18.57
CA LEU A 17 5.60 -22.05 19.09
C LEU A 17 4.91 -22.70 20.29
N THR A 18 4.36 -23.88 20.09
CA THR A 18 3.82 -24.70 21.18
C THR A 18 5.00 -25.33 21.93
N ALA A 19 5.38 -24.73 23.03
CA ALA A 19 6.27 -25.36 24.00
C ALA A 19 5.50 -26.45 24.76
N VAL A 20 5.83 -27.71 24.51
CA VAL A 20 5.28 -28.84 25.29
C VAL A 20 6.03 -28.88 26.62
N VAL A 21 5.38 -28.45 27.69
CA VAL A 21 5.85 -28.66 29.05
C VAL A 21 5.23 -29.96 29.56
N LEU A 22 6.05 -30.99 29.73
CA LEU A 22 5.69 -32.22 30.44
C LEU A 22 5.72 -31.93 31.95
N THR A 23 4.55 -31.89 32.60
CA THR A 23 4.48 -31.92 34.06
C THR A 23 4.08 -33.33 34.51
N ALA A 24 5.00 -33.97 35.23
CA ALA A 24 4.73 -35.24 35.91
C ALA A 24 3.95 -34.96 37.20
N SER A 25 2.75 -35.55 37.32
CA SER A 25 1.95 -35.49 38.52
C SER A 25 2.21 -36.72 39.39
N VAL A 26 2.67 -36.48 40.62
CA VAL A 26 2.78 -37.52 41.68
C VAL A 26 1.45 -37.54 42.44
N ALA A 27 0.82 -38.69 42.49
CA ALA A 27 -0.38 -38.92 43.29
C ALA A 27 0.01 -39.29 44.73
N MET A 28 -0.61 -38.62 45.73
CA MET A 28 -0.63 -39.11 47.09
C MET A 28 -2.08 -39.28 47.52
N ASN A 29 -2.36 -40.52 47.91
CA ASN A 29 -3.60 -40.94 48.56
C ASN A 29 -3.66 -40.46 50.01
N GLY A 30 -4.82 -40.01 50.46
CA GLY A 30 -5.15 -39.82 51.86
C GLY A 30 -6.65 -39.95 52.07
N CYS A 31 -7.09 -41.06 52.68
CA CYS A 31 -8.44 -41.31 53.18
C CYS A 31 -8.78 -40.47 54.41
N SER A 32 -9.98 -39.96 54.50
CA SER A 32 -10.77 -39.96 55.76
C SER A 32 -12.26 -39.69 55.53
N THR A 33 -13.06 -40.46 56.20
CA THR A 33 -14.53 -40.55 56.26
C THR A 33 -15.16 -39.46 57.09
N SER A 34 -16.31 -38.95 56.72
CA SER A 34 -17.51 -38.86 57.57
C SER A 34 -18.74 -38.35 56.81
N SER A 35 -19.82 -39.02 57.13
CA SER A 35 -21.20 -38.89 56.65
C SER A 35 -21.83 -37.59 57.23
N ASP A 36 -22.61 -36.90 56.36
CA ASP A 36 -23.88 -36.30 56.81
C ASP A 36 -24.82 -36.02 55.62
N GLN A 37 -26.09 -36.20 55.85
CA GLN A 37 -27.17 -36.20 54.88
C GLN A 37 -27.47 -34.80 54.38
N ALA A 38 -27.61 -34.59 53.08
CA ALA A 38 -28.05 -33.35 52.48
C ALA A 38 -29.38 -33.52 51.73
N VAL A 39 -30.26 -32.63 52.00
CA VAL A 39 -31.56 -32.37 51.37
C VAL A 39 -31.36 -32.00 49.89
N PRO A 40 -32.18 -32.44 48.93
CA PRO A 40 -32.01 -32.09 47.54
C PRO A 40 -32.44 -30.65 47.29
N ALA A 41 -31.47 -29.78 47.02
CA ALA A 41 -31.70 -28.46 46.48
C ALA A 41 -31.95 -28.57 44.97
N GLN A 42 -33.05 -28.02 44.51
CA GLN A 42 -33.35 -27.85 43.08
C GLN A 42 -32.30 -26.95 42.43
N SER A 43 -31.59 -27.45 41.45
CA SER A 43 -30.70 -26.69 40.62
C SER A 43 -31.48 -25.67 39.78
N PRO A 44 -31.08 -24.37 39.80
CA PRO A 44 -31.62 -23.42 38.83
C PRO A 44 -31.11 -23.80 37.44
N THR A 45 -32.03 -23.96 36.53
CA THR A 45 -31.75 -24.06 35.09
C THR A 45 -30.88 -22.87 34.66
N PRO A 46 -29.73 -23.06 34.02
CA PRO A 46 -28.99 -21.94 33.50
C PRO A 46 -29.81 -21.33 32.36
N SER A 47 -30.34 -20.13 32.64
CA SER A 47 -30.86 -19.24 31.62
C SER A 47 -29.73 -18.98 30.66
N ALA A 48 -29.80 -19.47 29.44
CA ALA A 48 -28.88 -19.13 28.40
C ALA A 48 -29.06 -17.63 28.11
N SER A 49 -28.24 -16.81 28.74
CA SER A 49 -28.02 -15.45 28.29
C SER A 49 -27.44 -15.56 26.90
N ALA A 50 -28.29 -15.33 25.90
CA ALA A 50 -27.80 -15.00 24.57
C ALA A 50 -26.88 -13.81 24.73
N SER A 51 -25.57 -14.02 24.67
CA SER A 51 -24.61 -12.97 24.45
C SER A 51 -24.98 -12.35 23.12
N VAL A 52 -25.60 -11.19 23.17
CA VAL A 52 -25.62 -10.29 22.02
C VAL A 52 -24.15 -10.04 21.74
N GLY A 53 -23.61 -10.73 20.75
CA GLY A 53 -22.25 -10.53 20.27
C GLY A 53 -22.15 -9.08 19.83
N GLY A 54 -21.62 -8.23 20.70
CA GLY A 54 -21.20 -6.90 20.31
C GLY A 54 -20.22 -7.10 19.15
N SER A 55 -20.47 -6.46 18.02
CA SER A 55 -19.53 -6.44 16.93
C SER A 55 -18.23 -5.85 17.50
N GLN A 56 -17.23 -6.71 17.72
CA GLN A 56 -15.92 -6.18 18.09
C GLN A 56 -15.41 -5.37 16.89
N ASP A 57 -14.95 -4.16 17.16
CA ASP A 57 -14.29 -3.36 16.14
C ASP A 57 -13.05 -4.12 15.68
N VAL A 58 -12.87 -4.18 14.36
CA VAL A 58 -11.71 -4.82 13.74
C VAL A 58 -10.82 -3.71 13.19
N HIS A 59 -9.54 -3.76 13.56
CA HIS A 59 -8.56 -2.78 13.13
C HIS A 59 -7.69 -3.40 12.04
N PHE A 60 -7.51 -2.65 10.95
CA PHE A 60 -6.59 -2.96 9.87
C PHE A 60 -5.54 -1.85 9.80
N THR A 61 -4.31 -2.23 9.52
CA THR A 61 -3.20 -1.32 9.31
C THR A 61 -2.85 -1.30 7.82
N VAL A 62 -2.88 -0.11 7.23
CA VAL A 62 -2.45 0.11 5.85
C VAL A 62 -1.32 1.11 5.87
N GLY A 63 -0.22 0.79 5.23
CA GLY A 63 0.91 1.70 5.12
C GLY A 63 1.23 2.02 3.67
N TYR A 64 1.75 3.22 3.47
CA TYR A 64 2.29 3.70 2.22
C TYR A 64 3.70 4.25 2.47
N ALA A 65 4.65 3.86 1.62
CA ALA A 65 5.93 4.55 1.49
C ALA A 65 6.02 5.23 0.13
N GLY A 66 6.83 6.28 0.07
CA GLY A 66 6.99 7.10 -1.11
C GLY A 66 7.72 6.43 -2.27
N ASP A 67 8.51 7.21 -2.95
CA ASP A 67 9.05 6.85 -4.25
C ASP A 67 10.16 5.79 -4.19
N VAL A 68 9.99 4.73 -4.97
CA VAL A 68 11.07 3.78 -5.33
C VAL A 68 11.77 4.36 -6.55
N LEU A 69 12.81 5.16 -6.29
CA LEU A 69 13.53 5.94 -7.30
C LEU A 69 14.95 5.36 -7.51
N MET A 70 15.05 4.47 -8.49
CA MET A 70 16.24 3.66 -8.72
C MET A 70 17.29 4.40 -9.55
N HIS A 71 18.03 5.31 -8.91
CA HIS A 71 19.22 5.93 -9.49
C HIS A 71 20.33 4.89 -9.74
N MET A 72 21.24 5.18 -10.66
CA MET A 72 22.36 4.26 -10.96
C MET A 72 23.22 3.92 -9.74
N PRO A 73 23.57 4.84 -8.83
CA PRO A 73 24.30 4.48 -7.60
C PRO A 73 23.54 3.51 -6.70
N VAL A 74 22.20 3.58 -6.64
CA VAL A 74 21.40 2.59 -5.91
C VAL A 74 21.51 1.24 -6.60
N MET A 75 21.36 1.19 -7.93
CA MET A 75 21.56 -0.06 -8.70
C MET A 75 22.94 -0.66 -8.47
N GLU A 76 23.99 0.16 -8.52
CA GLU A 76 25.39 -0.27 -8.31
C GLU A 76 25.66 -0.75 -6.89
N SER A 77 24.91 -0.29 -5.88
CA SER A 77 25.02 -0.75 -4.49
C SER A 77 24.45 -2.16 -4.28
N THR A 78 23.67 -2.66 -5.23
CA THR A 78 23.08 -4.00 -5.16
C THR A 78 24.05 -5.09 -5.64
N PRO A 79 23.84 -6.36 -5.24
CA PRO A 79 24.73 -7.45 -5.68
C PRO A 79 24.86 -7.51 -7.21
N ALA A 80 26.08 -7.31 -7.70
CA ALA A 80 26.40 -7.30 -9.14
C ALA A 80 25.57 -6.30 -9.98
N GLY A 81 25.06 -5.22 -9.38
CA GLY A 81 24.22 -4.25 -10.07
C GLY A 81 22.86 -4.80 -10.51
N SER A 82 22.39 -5.85 -9.85
CA SER A 82 21.18 -6.60 -10.25
C SER A 82 19.87 -5.84 -10.00
N GLY A 83 19.86 -4.86 -9.08
CA GLY A 83 18.65 -4.24 -8.56
C GLY A 83 18.00 -5.00 -7.41
N ASP A 84 18.63 -6.04 -6.87
CA ASP A 84 18.15 -6.68 -5.64
C ASP A 84 18.42 -5.81 -4.42
N ILE A 85 17.48 -4.94 -4.11
CA ILE A 85 17.53 -3.98 -3.01
C ILE A 85 17.20 -4.58 -1.64
N THR A 86 17.05 -5.91 -1.52
CA THR A 86 16.61 -6.55 -0.26
C THR A 86 17.51 -6.15 0.93
N ALA A 87 18.81 -6.04 0.71
CA ALA A 87 19.74 -5.64 1.77
C ALA A 87 19.64 -4.14 2.11
N ASN A 88 19.31 -3.31 1.12
CA ASN A 88 19.19 -1.86 1.29
C ASN A 88 17.97 -1.50 2.15
N ILE A 89 16.86 -2.25 2.01
CA ILE A 89 15.58 -2.00 2.69
C ILE A 89 15.33 -2.98 3.87
N ALA A 90 16.36 -3.70 4.30
CA ALA A 90 16.22 -4.73 5.35
C ALA A 90 15.78 -4.16 6.71
N ALA A 91 16.14 -2.91 7.01
CA ALA A 91 15.81 -2.26 8.28
C ALA A 91 14.31 -1.95 8.38
N GLU A 92 13.66 -1.61 7.26
CA GLU A 92 12.25 -1.26 7.18
C GLU A 92 11.35 -2.48 7.01
N THR A 93 11.88 -3.60 6.50
CA THR A 93 11.11 -4.83 6.23
C THR A 93 10.22 -5.28 7.39
N PRO A 94 10.66 -5.30 8.67
CA PRO A 94 9.78 -5.71 9.78
C PRO A 94 8.55 -4.81 9.96
N TRP A 95 8.67 -3.51 9.62
CA TRP A 95 7.54 -2.57 9.68
C TRP A 95 6.56 -2.82 8.54
N VAL A 96 7.07 -3.04 7.32
CA VAL A 96 6.27 -3.36 6.14
C VAL A 96 5.52 -4.69 6.32
N GLU A 97 6.21 -5.74 6.79
CA GLU A 97 5.60 -7.05 7.07
C GLU A 97 4.54 -7.01 8.18
N GLY A 98 4.62 -6.02 9.07
CA GLY A 98 3.65 -5.82 10.15
C GLY A 98 2.32 -5.21 9.70
N LEU A 99 2.23 -4.67 8.50
CA LEU A 99 1.00 -4.08 7.94
C LEU A 99 0.06 -5.16 7.42
N ASP A 100 -1.25 -4.87 7.44
CA ASP A 100 -2.26 -5.69 6.77
C ASP A 100 -2.26 -5.44 5.27
N LEU A 101 -1.88 -4.23 4.83
CA LEU A 101 -1.68 -3.85 3.44
C LEU A 101 -0.53 -2.85 3.34
N ALA A 102 0.50 -3.18 2.57
CA ALA A 102 1.65 -2.34 2.32
C ALA A 102 1.70 -1.89 0.84
N LEU A 103 1.67 -0.58 0.60
CA LEU A 103 1.68 0.01 -0.73
C LEU A 103 2.90 0.88 -0.95
N CYS A 104 3.51 0.82 -2.15
CA CYS A 104 4.67 1.63 -2.56
C CYS A 104 4.38 2.53 -3.76
N GLY A 105 5.24 3.51 -4.01
CA GLY A 105 5.28 4.30 -5.22
C GLY A 105 6.37 3.76 -6.16
N MET A 106 6.02 3.01 -7.21
CA MET A 106 6.99 2.59 -8.24
C MET A 106 7.18 3.74 -9.23
N GLU A 107 8.13 4.62 -8.93
CA GLU A 107 8.30 5.86 -9.69
C GLU A 107 8.91 5.63 -11.07
N VAL A 108 9.84 4.67 -11.17
CA VAL A 108 10.58 4.42 -12.41
C VAL A 108 10.17 3.12 -13.08
N PRO A 109 10.08 3.07 -14.42
CA PRO A 109 9.67 1.86 -15.11
C PRO A 109 10.77 0.81 -15.12
N VAL A 110 10.37 -0.44 -15.28
CA VAL A 110 11.29 -1.55 -15.61
C VAL A 110 11.81 -1.37 -17.04
N ALA A 111 13.11 -1.57 -17.23
CA ALA A 111 13.76 -1.55 -18.54
C ALA A 111 13.39 -2.82 -19.35
N PRO A 112 12.61 -2.71 -20.42
CA PRO A 112 12.13 -3.89 -21.17
C PRO A 112 13.24 -4.63 -21.92
N ASP A 113 14.36 -3.94 -22.18
CA ASP A 113 15.53 -4.44 -22.87
C ASP A 113 16.66 -4.90 -21.92
N GLY A 114 16.45 -4.75 -20.61
CA GLY A 114 17.45 -5.05 -19.59
C GLY A 114 18.61 -4.03 -19.55
N VAL A 115 18.50 -2.90 -20.26
CA VAL A 115 19.50 -1.82 -20.24
C VAL A 115 19.07 -0.77 -19.21
N TYR A 116 19.68 -0.84 -18.02
CA TYR A 116 19.36 0.06 -16.92
C TYR A 116 19.91 1.44 -17.15
N SER A 117 19.18 2.45 -16.68
CA SER A 117 19.58 3.85 -16.73
C SER A 117 19.00 4.65 -15.56
N GLY A 118 19.71 5.72 -15.19
CA GLY A 118 19.24 6.73 -14.26
C GLY A 118 18.74 7.98 -14.97
N TYR A 119 18.73 9.09 -14.22
CA TYR A 119 18.30 10.40 -14.73
C TYR A 119 19.00 10.75 -16.07
N PRO A 120 18.29 11.38 -17.04
CA PRO A 120 16.91 11.87 -16.94
C PRO A 120 15.83 10.89 -17.40
N ALA A 121 16.17 9.73 -17.96
CA ALA A 121 15.24 8.71 -18.44
C ALA A 121 15.57 7.39 -17.77
N PHE A 122 14.79 7.04 -16.77
CA PHE A 122 15.01 5.88 -15.93
C PHE A 122 14.60 4.56 -16.59
N GLY A 123 15.27 3.48 -16.14
CA GLY A 123 14.89 2.13 -16.47
C GLY A 123 15.56 1.19 -15.49
N THR A 124 14.77 0.49 -14.68
CA THR A 124 15.29 -0.37 -13.62
C THR A 124 15.15 -1.86 -13.92
N SER A 125 15.63 -2.71 -13.01
CA SER A 125 15.55 -4.17 -13.08
C SER A 125 14.22 -4.71 -12.55
N THR A 126 13.77 -5.85 -13.07
CA THR A 126 12.69 -6.64 -12.47
C THR A 126 13.03 -7.12 -11.06
N GLU A 127 14.32 -7.24 -10.71
CA GLU A 127 14.75 -7.64 -9.37
C GLU A 127 14.37 -6.63 -8.28
N VAL A 128 14.19 -5.35 -8.62
CA VAL A 128 13.64 -4.34 -7.71
C VAL A 128 12.23 -4.76 -7.26
N VAL A 129 11.37 -5.13 -8.21
CA VAL A 129 10.01 -5.59 -7.91
C VAL A 129 10.04 -6.88 -7.11
N ALA A 130 10.91 -7.82 -7.48
CA ALA A 130 11.10 -9.07 -6.73
C ALA A 130 11.53 -8.81 -5.28
N ALA A 131 12.43 -7.85 -5.05
CA ALA A 131 12.89 -7.46 -3.72
C ALA A 131 11.78 -6.82 -2.89
N LEU A 132 10.98 -5.93 -3.48
CA LEU A 132 9.80 -5.33 -2.83
C LEU A 132 8.81 -6.41 -2.39
N ALA A 133 8.46 -7.34 -3.29
CA ALA A 133 7.56 -8.45 -2.98
C ALA A 133 8.08 -9.33 -1.83
N ARG A 134 9.40 -9.66 -1.85
CA ARG A 134 10.05 -10.43 -0.77
C ARG A 134 10.04 -9.69 0.56
N SER A 135 10.05 -8.36 0.54
CA SER A 135 10.04 -7.50 1.73
C SER A 135 8.63 -7.17 2.22
N GLY A 136 7.60 -7.81 1.67
CA GLY A 136 6.23 -7.74 2.19
C GLY A 136 5.34 -6.69 1.53
N TRP A 137 5.78 -5.99 0.49
CA TRP A 137 4.93 -5.08 -0.27
C TRP A 137 3.86 -5.84 -1.04
N ASP A 138 2.61 -5.37 -0.96
CA ASP A 138 1.44 -5.99 -1.59
C ASP A 138 1.11 -5.38 -2.94
N GLY A 139 1.51 -4.13 -3.18
CA GLY A 139 1.27 -3.45 -4.44
C GLY A 139 1.93 -2.08 -4.53
N CYS A 140 1.97 -1.52 -5.74
CA CYS A 140 2.55 -0.21 -5.99
C CYS A 140 1.63 0.68 -6.83
N ALA A 141 1.68 1.98 -6.54
CA ALA A 141 1.26 3.03 -7.45
C ALA A 141 2.28 3.12 -8.59
N THR A 142 1.83 3.17 -9.83
CA THR A 142 2.70 3.16 -11.01
C THR A 142 2.60 4.41 -11.87
N ALA A 143 1.63 5.30 -11.59
CA ALA A 143 1.58 6.60 -12.26
C ALA A 143 2.56 7.56 -11.59
N SER A 144 3.56 7.97 -12.36
CA SER A 144 4.60 8.92 -11.97
C SER A 144 4.99 9.79 -13.16
N ASN A 145 5.73 10.88 -12.90
CA ASN A 145 6.33 11.69 -13.93
C ASN A 145 7.35 10.90 -14.79
N HIS A 146 7.90 9.80 -14.28
CA HIS A 146 8.81 8.89 -15.00
C HIS A 146 8.13 7.64 -15.60
N ALA A 147 6.83 7.46 -15.42
CA ALA A 147 6.12 6.26 -15.89
C ALA A 147 6.30 5.98 -17.39
N ALA A 148 6.50 7.03 -18.21
CA ALA A 148 6.65 6.94 -19.67
C ALA A 148 8.10 6.91 -20.17
N ASP A 149 9.13 6.93 -19.30
CA ASP A 149 10.54 7.03 -19.67
C ASP A 149 11.02 5.92 -20.63
N ARG A 150 10.35 4.78 -20.63
CA ARG A 150 10.62 3.64 -21.52
C ARG A 150 9.46 3.37 -22.47
N GLY A 151 8.59 4.37 -22.68
CA GLY A 151 7.43 4.26 -23.55
C GLY A 151 6.45 3.16 -23.12
N GLU A 152 5.59 2.74 -24.04
CA GLU A 152 4.61 1.67 -23.81
C GLU A 152 5.25 0.37 -23.33
N SER A 153 6.41 0.00 -23.90
CA SER A 153 7.10 -1.23 -23.52
C SER A 153 7.62 -1.21 -22.08
N GLY A 154 8.00 -0.05 -21.56
CA GLY A 154 8.37 0.13 -20.14
C GLY A 154 7.17 -0.02 -19.22
N VAL A 155 6.04 0.59 -19.57
CA VAL A 155 4.78 0.39 -18.86
C VAL A 155 4.42 -1.09 -18.78
N VAL A 156 4.42 -1.79 -19.91
CA VAL A 156 4.10 -3.23 -19.96
C VAL A 156 5.07 -4.04 -19.11
N ALA A 157 6.39 -3.80 -19.25
CA ALA A 157 7.40 -4.53 -18.48
C ALA A 157 7.27 -4.33 -16.96
N THR A 158 6.92 -3.11 -16.53
CA THR A 158 6.69 -2.81 -15.11
C THR A 158 5.49 -3.58 -14.57
N LEU A 159 4.38 -3.55 -15.28
CA LEU A 159 3.17 -4.26 -14.86
C LEU A 159 3.35 -5.78 -14.89
N ASP A 160 4.06 -6.31 -15.90
CA ASP A 160 4.37 -7.74 -15.97
C ASP A 160 5.27 -8.21 -14.82
N ALA A 161 6.22 -7.36 -14.40
CA ALA A 161 7.05 -7.65 -13.25
C ALA A 161 6.25 -7.67 -11.93
N LEU A 162 5.33 -6.71 -11.74
CA LEU A 162 4.44 -6.68 -10.58
C LEU A 162 3.52 -7.91 -10.54
N ASP A 163 2.88 -8.23 -11.66
CA ASP A 163 2.01 -9.41 -11.78
C ASP A 163 2.77 -10.72 -11.51
N ALA A 164 4.01 -10.85 -12.03
CA ALA A 164 4.84 -12.04 -11.84
C ALA A 164 5.14 -12.32 -10.36
N HIS A 165 5.10 -11.29 -9.51
CA HIS A 165 5.32 -11.40 -8.08
C HIS A 165 4.03 -11.29 -7.25
N GLY A 166 2.86 -11.25 -7.89
CA GLY A 166 1.56 -11.17 -7.23
C GLY A 166 1.32 -9.84 -6.53
N MET A 167 1.99 -8.79 -6.98
CA MET A 167 1.79 -7.43 -6.47
C MET A 167 0.70 -6.72 -7.26
N GLY A 168 -0.22 -6.08 -6.54
CA GLY A 168 -1.22 -5.22 -7.17
C GLY A 168 -0.60 -3.94 -7.73
N HIS A 169 -1.28 -3.32 -8.69
CA HIS A 169 -0.81 -2.07 -9.29
C HIS A 169 -1.97 -1.21 -9.78
N ALA A 170 -1.79 0.10 -9.76
CA ALA A 170 -2.74 1.07 -10.29
C ALA A 170 -1.99 2.27 -10.87
N GLY A 171 -2.58 2.89 -11.90
CA GLY A 171 -2.11 4.16 -12.46
C GLY A 171 -1.54 4.06 -13.86
N THR A 172 -1.04 2.89 -14.28
CA THR A 172 -0.62 2.64 -15.65
C THR A 172 -1.33 1.40 -16.23
N TYR A 173 -1.46 1.32 -17.55
CA TYR A 173 -2.31 0.34 -18.24
C TYR A 173 -1.69 -0.17 -19.51
N ARG A 174 -1.83 -1.47 -19.78
CA ARG A 174 -1.39 -2.14 -21.02
C ARG A 174 -2.34 -1.91 -22.18
N SER A 175 -3.60 -1.60 -21.90
CA SER A 175 -4.66 -1.50 -22.90
C SER A 175 -5.76 -0.52 -22.47
N ARG A 176 -6.58 -0.05 -23.45
CA ARG A 176 -7.78 0.72 -23.14
C ARG A 176 -8.79 -0.05 -22.27
N GLN A 177 -8.75 -1.38 -22.35
CA GLN A 177 -9.60 -2.22 -21.53
C GLN A 177 -9.14 -2.19 -20.08
N ASP A 178 -7.83 -2.29 -19.82
CA ASP A 178 -7.28 -2.16 -18.46
C ASP A 178 -7.57 -0.77 -17.90
N ALA A 179 -7.35 0.28 -18.71
CA ALA A 179 -7.67 1.66 -18.34
C ALA A 179 -9.16 1.92 -18.05
N SER A 180 -10.06 1.02 -18.43
CA SER A 180 -11.48 1.12 -18.10
C SER A 180 -11.79 0.71 -16.65
N VAL A 181 -10.84 0.04 -15.97
CA VAL A 181 -10.88 -0.32 -14.55
C VAL A 181 -9.67 0.31 -13.85
N PRO A 182 -9.68 1.64 -13.62
CA PRO A 182 -8.49 2.38 -13.21
C PRO A 182 -8.22 2.30 -11.69
N PHE A 183 -8.34 1.12 -11.11
CA PHE A 183 -8.06 0.84 -9.71
C PHE A 183 -7.68 -0.62 -9.50
N ALA A 184 -6.88 -0.89 -8.47
CA ALA A 184 -6.64 -2.23 -7.93
C ALA A 184 -7.52 -2.43 -6.68
N LEU A 185 -7.92 -3.68 -6.40
CA LEU A 185 -8.66 -4.05 -5.21
C LEU A 185 -7.84 -5.03 -4.36
N TYR A 186 -7.81 -4.79 -3.05
CA TYR A 186 -7.18 -5.63 -2.06
C TYR A 186 -8.20 -6.06 -1.01
N GLU A 187 -8.32 -7.34 -0.75
CA GLU A 187 -9.18 -7.88 0.30
C GLU A 187 -8.35 -8.20 1.54
N LEU A 188 -8.72 -7.59 2.66
CA LEU A 188 -8.11 -7.76 3.96
C LEU A 188 -9.04 -8.53 4.87
N GLU A 189 -8.59 -9.67 5.40
CA GLU A 189 -9.39 -10.49 6.30
C GLU A 189 -8.84 -10.47 7.72
N ARG A 190 -9.68 -10.10 8.70
CA ARG A 190 -9.35 -10.15 10.12
C ARG A 190 -10.59 -10.35 10.97
N GLY A 191 -10.54 -11.28 11.93
CA GLY A 191 -11.64 -11.50 12.87
C GLY A 191 -12.95 -11.93 12.21
N GLY A 192 -12.90 -12.61 11.06
CA GLY A 192 -14.07 -13.03 10.28
C GLY A 192 -14.76 -11.87 9.53
N ARG A 193 -14.08 -10.74 9.38
CA ARG A 193 -14.50 -9.60 8.55
C ARG A 193 -13.56 -9.41 7.39
N THR A 194 -14.11 -9.07 6.24
CA THR A 194 -13.39 -8.66 5.06
C THR A 194 -13.56 -7.16 4.89
N VAL A 195 -12.47 -6.45 4.60
CA VAL A 195 -12.46 -5.05 4.18
C VAL A 195 -11.79 -4.99 2.82
N THR A 196 -12.44 -4.37 1.85
CA THR A 196 -11.91 -4.20 0.50
C THR A 196 -11.38 -2.78 0.33
N VAL A 197 -10.09 -2.67 0.00
CA VAL A 197 -9.41 -1.41 -0.26
C VAL A 197 -9.21 -1.25 -1.76
N ALA A 198 -9.59 -0.10 -2.31
CA ALA A 198 -9.27 0.28 -3.68
C ALA A 198 -8.07 1.23 -3.69
N GLN A 199 -7.10 0.96 -4.56
CA GLN A 199 -5.99 1.85 -4.87
C GLN A 199 -6.20 2.47 -6.25
N ILE A 200 -6.10 3.79 -6.32
CA ILE A 200 -6.05 4.59 -7.55
C ILE A 200 -4.71 5.31 -7.55
N SER A 201 -4.07 5.45 -8.70
CA SER A 201 -2.80 6.19 -8.80
C SER A 201 -2.81 7.12 -10.01
N THR A 202 -2.25 8.31 -9.83
CA THR A 202 -2.22 9.38 -10.84
C THR A 202 -0.94 10.21 -10.71
N THR A 203 -0.58 10.94 -11.78
CA THR A 203 0.55 11.88 -11.79
C THR A 203 0.17 13.22 -12.41
N MET A 204 0.86 14.29 -12.04
CA MET A 204 0.59 15.63 -12.61
C MET A 204 1.01 15.75 -14.07
N ASP A 205 2.11 15.11 -14.47
CA ASP A 205 2.66 15.17 -15.83
C ASP A 205 3.58 13.96 -16.12
N LEU A 206 4.28 14.00 -17.23
CA LEU A 206 5.24 12.99 -17.70
C LEU A 206 6.59 13.62 -18.09
N ASN A 207 7.06 14.62 -17.35
CA ASN A 207 8.34 15.30 -17.62
C ASN A 207 8.44 15.84 -19.05
N GLY A 208 7.33 16.34 -19.59
CA GLY A 208 7.26 16.86 -20.96
C GLY A 208 7.14 15.79 -22.05
N LEU A 209 7.06 14.51 -21.67
CA LEU A 209 6.71 13.43 -22.58
C LEU A 209 5.18 13.38 -22.78
N GLU A 210 4.77 12.86 -23.94
CA GLU A 210 3.36 12.50 -24.14
C GLU A 210 3.10 11.08 -23.67
N ASP A 211 1.88 10.79 -23.22
CA ASP A 211 1.46 9.41 -23.00
C ASP A 211 1.54 8.63 -24.33
N PRO A 212 2.38 7.58 -24.42
CA PRO A 212 2.68 6.92 -25.68
C PRO A 212 1.46 6.34 -26.39
N THR A 213 0.37 6.12 -25.66
CA THR A 213 -0.87 5.51 -26.19
C THR A 213 -2.10 6.41 -26.03
N GLY A 214 -2.00 7.46 -25.24
CA GLY A 214 -3.12 8.33 -24.84
C GLY A 214 -4.11 7.66 -23.86
N TYR A 215 -3.69 6.56 -23.20
CA TYR A 215 -4.45 5.87 -22.16
C TYR A 215 -3.57 5.15 -21.14
N SER A 216 -2.25 5.07 -21.39
CA SER A 216 -1.38 4.20 -20.60
C SER A 216 -1.00 4.77 -19.23
N VAL A 217 -1.19 6.06 -18.98
CA VAL A 217 -0.91 6.69 -17.68
C VAL A 217 -2.09 7.54 -17.23
N SER A 218 -2.48 7.40 -15.96
CA SER A 218 -3.50 8.24 -15.34
C SER A 218 -2.92 9.59 -14.90
N LEU A 219 -3.56 10.67 -15.32
CA LEU A 219 -3.21 12.02 -14.90
C LEU A 219 -4.08 12.50 -13.72
N ASN A 220 -3.63 13.55 -13.02
CA ASN A 220 -4.31 14.20 -11.90
C ASN A 220 -5.58 14.96 -12.37
N ASP A 221 -6.62 14.21 -12.71
CA ASP A 221 -7.95 14.70 -13.05
C ASP A 221 -8.97 14.31 -11.97
N VAL A 222 -9.43 15.29 -11.19
CA VAL A 222 -10.38 15.08 -10.09
C VAL A 222 -11.67 14.43 -10.58
N GLY A 223 -12.13 14.75 -11.78
CA GLY A 223 -13.35 14.15 -12.37
C GLY A 223 -13.14 12.68 -12.72
N ALA A 224 -12.00 12.33 -13.33
CA ALA A 224 -11.64 10.96 -13.66
C ALA A 224 -11.46 10.12 -12.38
N ILE A 225 -10.76 10.66 -11.36
CA ILE A 225 -10.57 10.01 -10.07
C ILE A 225 -11.91 9.78 -9.36
N THR A 226 -12.79 10.79 -9.37
CA THR A 226 -14.14 10.66 -8.80
C THR A 226 -14.93 9.53 -9.46
N LYS A 227 -14.83 9.40 -10.79
CA LYS A 227 -15.47 8.32 -11.53
C LYS A 227 -14.85 6.96 -11.16
N ALA A 228 -13.52 6.89 -11.09
CA ALA A 228 -12.80 5.68 -10.68
C ALA A 228 -13.21 5.24 -9.27
N ALA A 229 -13.22 6.17 -8.30
CA ALA A 229 -13.62 5.92 -6.92
C ALA A 229 -15.07 5.41 -6.82
N LYS A 230 -16.00 6.00 -7.55
CA LYS A 230 -17.40 5.52 -7.61
C LYS A 230 -17.48 4.12 -8.21
N SER A 231 -16.70 3.83 -9.25
CA SER A 231 -16.64 2.49 -9.85
C SER A 231 -16.04 1.46 -8.89
N ALA A 232 -14.97 1.83 -8.16
CA ALA A 232 -14.37 0.98 -7.14
C ALA A 232 -15.37 0.65 -6.01
N ARG A 233 -16.12 1.64 -5.53
CA ARG A 233 -17.17 1.41 -4.54
C ARG A 233 -18.29 0.53 -5.07
N ALA A 234 -18.69 0.70 -6.32
CA ALA A 234 -19.68 -0.17 -6.96
C ALA A 234 -19.16 -1.60 -7.13
N ALA A 235 -17.82 -1.79 -7.22
CA ALA A 235 -17.16 -3.09 -7.24
C ALA A 235 -16.93 -3.69 -5.83
N GLY A 236 -17.35 -3.00 -4.75
CA GLY A 236 -17.30 -3.50 -3.38
C GLY A 236 -16.24 -2.88 -2.49
N ALA A 237 -15.54 -1.83 -2.93
CA ALA A 237 -14.54 -1.18 -2.09
C ALA A 237 -15.17 -0.48 -0.88
N ASP A 238 -14.70 -0.83 0.30
CA ASP A 238 -15.03 -0.16 1.57
C ASP A 238 -14.22 1.12 1.76
N LEU A 239 -12.97 1.13 1.29
CA LEU A 239 -12.05 2.26 1.36
C LEU A 239 -11.48 2.55 -0.03
N VAL A 240 -11.27 3.83 -0.32
CA VAL A 240 -10.64 4.29 -1.57
C VAL A 240 -9.43 5.14 -1.22
N PHE A 241 -8.26 4.65 -1.61
CA PHE A 241 -6.99 5.34 -1.49
C PHE A 241 -6.55 5.87 -2.84
N VAL A 242 -6.13 7.12 -2.88
CA VAL A 242 -5.56 7.75 -4.06
C VAL A 242 -4.09 8.02 -3.78
N HIS A 243 -3.24 7.58 -4.66
CA HIS A 243 -1.85 8.02 -4.72
C HIS A 243 -1.73 9.06 -5.84
N SER A 244 -1.06 10.19 -5.58
CA SER A 244 -0.82 11.21 -6.59
C SER A 244 0.60 11.75 -6.51
N GLN A 245 1.29 11.73 -7.63
CA GLN A 245 2.51 12.51 -7.77
C GLN A 245 2.15 13.95 -8.13
N LEU A 246 2.50 14.88 -7.24
CA LEU A 246 2.13 16.29 -7.33
C LEU A 246 2.96 17.11 -6.35
N GLY A 247 3.41 18.27 -6.76
CA GLY A 247 4.12 19.22 -5.92
C GLY A 247 5.33 19.82 -6.63
N GLU A 248 6.23 20.35 -5.83
CA GLU A 248 7.53 20.87 -6.26
C GLU A 248 8.61 20.04 -5.60
N GLU A 249 9.62 19.60 -6.36
CA GLU A 249 10.73 18.83 -5.82
C GLU A 249 11.45 19.62 -4.72
N TYR A 250 11.76 18.91 -3.64
CA TYR A 250 12.55 19.40 -2.48
C TYR A 250 11.87 20.47 -1.61
N GLU A 251 10.61 20.81 -1.88
CA GLU A 251 9.83 21.68 -1.01
C GLU A 251 9.20 20.90 0.14
N THR A 252 9.51 21.28 1.39
CA THR A 252 8.99 20.61 2.59
C THR A 252 7.58 21.07 3.01
N THR A 253 7.08 22.10 2.32
CA THR A 253 5.72 22.64 2.53
C THR A 253 4.91 22.42 1.27
N PRO A 254 3.69 21.86 1.37
CA PRO A 254 2.85 21.68 0.20
C PRO A 254 2.52 23.02 -0.45
N ASN A 255 2.60 23.08 -1.78
CA ASN A 255 2.24 24.26 -2.54
C ASN A 255 0.71 24.39 -2.74
N ASP A 256 0.27 25.55 -3.25
CA ASP A 256 -1.16 25.83 -3.46
C ASP A 256 -1.85 24.82 -4.37
N ALA A 257 -1.12 24.26 -5.35
CA ALA A 257 -1.68 23.25 -6.25
C ALA A 257 -1.97 21.93 -5.51
N GLN A 258 -1.04 21.49 -4.65
CA GLN A 258 -1.24 20.30 -3.80
C GLN A 258 -2.43 20.49 -2.85
N VAL A 259 -2.50 21.63 -2.16
CA VAL A 259 -3.58 21.93 -1.21
C VAL A 259 -4.93 22.00 -1.92
N SER A 260 -5.00 22.71 -3.06
CA SER A 260 -6.25 22.84 -3.83
C SER A 260 -6.72 21.51 -4.40
N TYR A 261 -5.80 20.69 -4.90
CA TYR A 261 -6.11 19.36 -5.42
C TYR A 261 -6.60 18.42 -4.32
N ALA A 262 -5.94 18.38 -3.18
CA ALA A 262 -6.34 17.57 -2.04
C ALA A 262 -7.75 17.96 -1.54
N GLN A 263 -8.03 19.27 -1.41
CA GLN A 263 -9.34 19.74 -1.00
C GLN A 263 -10.42 19.40 -2.05
N ALA A 264 -10.10 19.53 -3.34
CA ALA A 264 -11.04 19.16 -4.40
C ALA A 264 -11.39 17.66 -4.38
N LEU A 265 -10.43 16.78 -4.07
CA LEU A 265 -10.69 15.35 -3.85
C LEU A 265 -11.55 15.11 -2.61
N ALA A 266 -11.28 15.79 -1.50
CA ALA A 266 -12.07 15.70 -0.28
C ALA A 266 -13.52 16.12 -0.51
N ASP A 267 -13.75 17.19 -1.29
CA ASP A 267 -15.07 17.73 -1.62
C ASP A 267 -15.91 16.77 -2.48
N THR A 268 -15.27 15.82 -3.20
CA THR A 268 -16.01 14.79 -3.94
C THR A 268 -16.76 13.82 -3.04
N GLY A 269 -16.33 13.66 -1.77
CA GLY A 269 -16.88 12.69 -0.83
C GLY A 269 -16.68 11.22 -1.23
N GLN A 270 -15.69 10.92 -2.10
CA GLN A 270 -15.47 9.58 -2.62
C GLN A 270 -14.13 8.96 -2.15
N VAL A 271 -13.19 9.78 -1.72
CA VAL A 271 -11.82 9.39 -1.33
C VAL A 271 -11.69 9.43 0.19
N ASP A 272 -11.07 8.40 0.76
CA ASP A 272 -10.81 8.30 2.20
C ASP A 272 -9.42 8.84 2.56
N ILE A 273 -8.41 8.53 1.73
CA ILE A 273 -7.02 8.94 1.95
C ILE A 273 -6.37 9.32 0.62
N LEU A 274 -5.60 10.41 0.65
CA LEU A 274 -4.67 10.81 -0.40
C LEU A 274 -3.23 10.63 0.10
N PHE A 275 -2.45 9.83 -0.60
CA PHE A 275 -1.01 9.71 -0.44
C PHE A 275 -0.31 10.50 -1.56
N GLY A 276 0.48 11.49 -1.17
CA GLY A 276 1.28 12.29 -2.09
C GLY A 276 2.70 11.78 -2.21
N ALA A 277 3.29 12.03 -3.37
CA ALA A 277 4.68 11.78 -3.71
C ALA A 277 5.15 12.83 -4.74
N HIS A 278 6.36 12.75 -5.22
CA HIS A 278 7.07 13.65 -6.13
C HIS A 278 7.99 14.67 -5.45
N PRO A 279 7.66 15.34 -4.31
CA PRO A 279 8.60 16.28 -3.70
C PRO A 279 9.91 15.66 -3.22
N HIS A 280 10.03 14.34 -3.10
CA HIS A 280 11.19 13.59 -2.64
C HIS A 280 11.67 13.95 -1.23
N VAL A 281 10.91 14.78 -0.53
CA VAL A 281 11.10 15.14 0.88
C VAL A 281 9.78 14.95 1.62
N PRO A 282 9.80 14.60 2.92
CA PRO A 282 8.58 14.52 3.72
C PRO A 282 7.85 15.85 3.79
N GLN A 283 6.53 15.82 3.58
CA GLN A 283 5.64 16.95 3.80
C GLN A 283 4.60 16.61 4.88
N PRO A 284 3.90 17.60 5.47
CA PRO A 284 2.90 17.36 6.50
C PRO A 284 1.77 16.43 6.08
N ALA A 285 1.14 15.82 7.09
CA ALA A 285 -0.13 15.12 6.94
C ALA A 285 -1.20 15.85 7.76
N GLU A 286 -2.42 15.91 7.21
CA GLU A 286 -3.57 16.51 7.89
C GLU A 286 -4.89 15.85 7.51
N LYS A 287 -5.95 16.22 8.21
CA LYS A 287 -7.30 15.78 7.89
C LYS A 287 -8.14 16.94 7.36
N LEU A 288 -8.47 16.87 6.08
CA LEU A 288 -9.29 17.88 5.42
C LEU A 288 -10.78 17.69 5.73
N SER A 289 -11.54 18.78 5.69
CA SER A 289 -13.01 18.73 5.72
C SER A 289 -13.55 18.09 4.43
N GLY A 290 -14.76 17.53 4.49
CA GLY A 290 -15.34 16.77 3.37
C GLY A 290 -15.12 15.27 3.54
N GLY A 291 -14.61 14.60 2.51
CA GLY A 291 -14.38 13.15 2.54
C GLY A 291 -15.66 12.32 2.57
N VAL A 292 -15.51 11.00 2.66
CA VAL A 292 -16.63 10.05 2.61
C VAL A 292 -17.57 10.25 3.78
N GLY A 293 -18.85 10.51 3.47
CA GLY A 293 -19.88 10.75 4.48
C GLY A 293 -19.64 11.99 5.35
N GLY A 294 -18.82 12.94 4.90
CA GLY A 294 -18.46 14.15 5.65
C GLY A 294 -17.54 13.89 6.84
N LYS A 295 -16.89 12.72 6.91
CA LYS A 295 -16.04 12.33 8.03
C LYS A 295 -14.60 12.87 7.93
N GLY A 296 -14.31 13.63 6.89
CA GLY A 296 -12.98 14.13 6.56
C GLY A 296 -12.22 13.14 5.67
N MET A 297 -11.23 13.65 4.94
CA MET A 297 -10.27 12.88 4.16
C MET A 297 -8.87 13.10 4.73
N TRP A 298 -8.12 12.04 4.97
CA TRP A 298 -6.72 12.17 5.33
C TRP A 298 -5.87 12.46 4.09
N VAL A 299 -4.88 13.32 4.23
CA VAL A 299 -3.85 13.58 3.24
C VAL A 299 -2.48 13.53 3.90
N SER A 300 -1.56 12.79 3.28
CA SER A 300 -0.12 12.94 3.46
C SER A 300 0.39 13.57 2.16
N TYR A 301 0.87 14.80 2.20
CA TYR A 301 1.22 15.54 0.99
C TYR A 301 2.45 15.00 0.28
N SER A 302 3.42 14.46 1.03
CA SER A 302 4.54 13.68 0.49
C SER A 302 5.11 12.75 1.56
N ALA A 303 5.34 11.51 1.19
CA ALA A 303 6.05 10.55 2.03
C ALA A 303 7.58 10.61 1.84
N GLY A 304 8.09 11.46 0.95
CA GLY A 304 9.49 11.46 0.55
C GLY A 304 9.82 10.26 -0.33
N SER A 305 11.10 9.92 -0.46
CA SER A 305 11.54 8.74 -1.20
C SER A 305 11.69 7.53 -0.26
N TYR A 306 11.17 6.37 -0.68
CA TYR A 306 11.41 5.11 0.04
C TYR A 306 12.85 4.62 -0.15
N ILE A 307 13.34 4.74 -1.38
CA ILE A 307 14.74 4.47 -1.73
C ILE A 307 15.15 5.37 -2.90
N SER A 308 16.24 6.08 -2.73
CA SER A 308 16.85 6.92 -3.77
C SER A 308 18.35 7.12 -3.50
N ASN A 309 19.03 7.86 -4.38
CA ASN A 309 20.41 8.33 -4.15
C ASN A 309 20.44 9.83 -3.83
N GLN A 310 19.29 10.39 -3.48
CA GLN A 310 19.21 11.81 -3.15
C GLN A 310 19.63 12.01 -1.69
N ASP A 311 20.38 13.08 -1.46
CA ASP A 311 20.83 13.52 -0.14
C ASP A 311 20.97 15.06 -0.10
N GLU A 312 21.39 15.59 1.04
CA GLU A 312 21.59 17.03 1.23
C GLU A 312 22.67 17.61 0.30
N GLU A 313 23.67 16.80 -0.09
CA GLU A 313 24.80 17.29 -0.90
C GLU A 313 24.41 17.49 -2.36
N CYS A 314 23.59 16.56 -2.92
CA CYS A 314 23.18 16.63 -4.32
C CYS A 314 21.94 17.49 -4.52
N CYS A 315 21.04 17.55 -3.57
CA CYS A 315 19.65 17.91 -3.81
C CYS A 315 19.12 18.90 -2.77
N ALA A 316 18.67 18.44 -1.61
CA ALA A 316 18.13 19.29 -0.56
C ALA A 316 18.14 18.60 0.81
N PRO A 317 18.07 19.35 1.92
CA PRO A 317 17.84 18.77 3.23
C PRO A 317 16.58 17.91 3.24
N LEU A 318 16.67 16.75 3.90
CA LEU A 318 15.60 15.74 4.03
C LEU A 318 15.28 14.93 2.75
N SER A 319 16.04 15.09 1.66
CA SER A 319 15.84 14.24 0.47
C SER A 319 16.34 12.79 0.67
N ASP A 320 17.08 12.54 1.74
CA ASP A 320 17.48 11.22 2.24
C ASP A 320 16.51 10.64 3.29
N VAL A 321 15.38 11.32 3.54
CA VAL A 321 14.37 10.94 4.53
C VAL A 321 13.08 10.52 3.84
N GLY A 322 12.61 9.31 4.14
CA GLY A 322 11.29 8.81 3.78
C GLY A 322 10.41 8.60 4.99
N GLN A 323 9.12 8.48 4.77
CA GLN A 323 8.12 8.16 5.78
C GLN A 323 7.34 6.90 5.37
N LEU A 324 7.09 6.03 6.34
CA LEU A 324 6.05 5.01 6.24
C LEU A 324 4.80 5.61 6.94
N VAL A 325 3.79 5.95 6.16
CA VAL A 325 2.57 6.66 6.58
C VAL A 325 1.45 5.66 6.85
#